data_f1eec3c3d0c61ca530bcdca107c249f2
#
_entry.id   f1eec3c3d0c61ca530bcdca107c249f2
#
_cell.length_a   1.000
_cell.length_b   1.000
_cell.length_c   1.000
_cell.angle_alpha   90.00
_cell.angle_beta   90.00
_cell.angle_gamma   90.00
#
_symmetry.space_group_name_H-M   'P 1'
#
loop_
_entity.id
_entity.type
_entity.pdbx_description
1 polymer ?
#
loop_
_entity_poly.entity_id
_entity_poly.type
_entity_poly.pdbx_seq_one_letter_code
_entity_poly.pdbx_strand_id
1 'polypeptide(L)'
;IQVAQVVMPEKGLFLVRCACPPPPCGRRVVVSLDYGQDVGTVMEGGPYDPARHGARLPGFLLVREKTEADDAVLAENETLALAMRTVFVKVARATVPDLRVPYVRLSFARTRLFVSGTSHPDFAQAVADLRHRFGVSVNVWQMGPRDEVSIMGGLGPCGRPCCCATWQARYPAHLTAERFKGQTPAFLNGACG
;
A
#
# COMPACT_ATOMS: atom_id res chain seq x y z
N ILE A 1 -0.24 -27.68 4.29
CA ILE A 1 -0.30 -26.49 3.44
C ILE A 1 0.67 -25.47 4.00
N GLN A 2 1.52 -24.90 3.16
CA GLN A 2 2.43 -23.84 3.55
C GLN A 2 1.78 -22.48 3.27
N VAL A 3 2.05 -21.51 4.13
CA VAL A 3 1.58 -20.14 4.00
C VAL A 3 2.70 -19.15 4.30
N ALA A 4 2.57 -17.94 3.76
CA ALA A 4 3.43 -16.83 4.10
C ALA A 4 2.59 -15.58 4.40
N GLN A 5 3.05 -14.78 5.33
CA GLN A 5 2.57 -13.42 5.56
C GLN A 5 3.38 -12.48 4.68
N VAL A 6 2.71 -11.79 3.77
CA VAL A 6 3.33 -10.89 2.79
C VAL A 6 2.79 -9.48 3.00
N VAL A 7 3.68 -8.52 3.16
CA VAL A 7 3.33 -7.09 3.21
C VAL A 7 3.27 -6.54 1.79
N MET A 8 2.12 -5.94 1.46
CA MET A 8 1.91 -5.19 0.24
C MET A 8 1.99 -3.69 0.53
N PRO A 9 2.51 -2.87 -0.39
CA PRO A 9 2.75 -1.45 -0.13
C PRO A 9 1.53 -0.67 0.39
N GLU A 10 0.32 -0.94 -0.15
CA GLU A 10 -0.87 -0.15 0.20
C GLU A 10 -1.87 -0.91 1.08
N LYS A 11 -1.84 -2.23 1.06
CA LYS A 11 -2.90 -3.05 1.65
C LYS A 11 -2.53 -3.71 2.98
N GLY A 12 -1.30 -3.47 3.45
CA GLY A 12 -0.85 -4.08 4.70
C GLY A 12 -0.47 -5.56 4.55
N LEU A 13 -0.78 -6.37 5.55
CA LEU A 13 -0.34 -7.75 5.67
C LEU A 13 -1.38 -8.72 5.09
N PHE A 14 -0.94 -9.58 4.16
CA PHE A 14 -1.77 -10.63 3.56
C PHE A 14 -1.20 -12.00 3.85
N LEU A 15 -2.09 -12.93 4.15
CA LEU A 15 -1.77 -14.34 4.20
C LEU A 15 -1.94 -14.95 2.80
N VAL A 16 -0.90 -15.60 2.30
CA VAL A 16 -0.88 -16.24 0.97
C VAL A 16 -0.50 -17.71 1.09
N ARG A 17 -1.04 -18.55 0.22
CA ARG A 17 -0.64 -19.97 0.12
C ARG A 17 0.65 -20.10 -0.68
N CYS A 18 1.50 -21.03 -0.27
CA CYS A 18 2.72 -21.40 -0.96
C CYS A 18 2.64 -22.85 -1.45
N ALA A 19 3.05 -23.09 -2.69
CA ALA A 19 3.15 -24.46 -3.25
C ALA A 19 4.37 -25.22 -2.70
N CYS A 20 5.41 -24.48 -2.31
CA CYS A 20 6.65 -24.96 -1.71
C CYS A 20 6.92 -24.21 -0.39
N PRO A 21 7.94 -24.57 0.39
CA PRO A 21 8.33 -23.81 1.57
C PRO A 21 8.48 -22.33 1.23
N PRO A 22 7.93 -21.42 2.05
CA PRO A 22 7.97 -19.99 1.78
C PRO A 22 9.42 -19.47 1.84
N PRO A 23 9.75 -18.46 1.02
CA PRO A 23 11.04 -17.80 1.09
C PRO A 23 11.29 -17.17 2.46
N PRO A 24 12.56 -16.93 2.83
CA PRO A 24 12.91 -16.28 4.08
C PRO A 24 12.29 -14.86 4.22
N CYS A 25 12.14 -14.42 5.47
CA CYS A 25 11.74 -13.06 5.80
C CYS A 25 12.61 -12.03 5.07
N GLY A 26 11.98 -10.97 4.56
CA GLY A 26 12.61 -9.89 3.81
C GLY A 26 12.72 -10.14 2.29
N ARG A 27 12.49 -11.36 1.82
CA ARG A 27 12.48 -11.64 0.36
C ARG A 27 11.26 -11.00 -0.30
N ARG A 28 11.49 -10.43 -1.48
CA ARG A 28 10.41 -9.91 -2.34
C ARG A 28 9.87 -11.04 -3.20
N VAL A 29 8.55 -11.10 -3.26
CA VAL A 29 7.82 -12.18 -3.94
C VAL A 29 6.71 -11.61 -4.82
N VAL A 30 6.42 -12.34 -5.89
CA VAL A 30 5.26 -12.09 -6.74
C VAL A 30 4.10 -12.90 -6.19
N VAL A 31 2.99 -12.25 -5.90
CA VAL A 31 1.76 -12.86 -5.38
C VAL A 31 0.61 -12.65 -6.36
N SER A 32 -0.28 -13.62 -6.46
CA SER A 32 -1.51 -13.52 -7.22
C SER A 32 -2.64 -13.11 -6.31
N LEU A 33 -3.25 -11.97 -6.61
CA LEU A 33 -4.32 -11.33 -5.87
C LEU A 33 -5.60 -11.25 -6.72
N ASP A 34 -6.66 -10.68 -6.16
CA ASP A 34 -7.95 -10.46 -6.83
C ASP A 34 -7.88 -9.55 -8.07
N TYR A 35 -6.86 -8.70 -8.14
CA TYR A 35 -6.64 -7.76 -9.23
C TYR A 35 -5.45 -8.12 -10.15
N GLY A 36 -4.90 -9.30 -10.01
CA GLY A 36 -3.75 -9.77 -10.78
C GLY A 36 -2.50 -9.96 -9.94
N GLN A 37 -1.36 -10.05 -10.59
CA GLN A 37 -0.08 -10.22 -9.89
C GLN A 37 0.46 -8.89 -9.36
N ASP A 38 1.03 -8.96 -8.18
CA ASP A 38 1.72 -7.82 -7.58
C ASP A 38 2.90 -8.27 -6.71
N VAL A 39 3.77 -7.33 -6.32
CA VAL A 39 5.00 -7.63 -5.58
C VAL A 39 4.87 -7.19 -4.13
N GLY A 40 5.13 -8.13 -3.22
CA GLY A 40 5.17 -7.88 -1.79
C GLY A 40 6.46 -8.40 -1.15
N THR A 41 6.57 -8.21 0.16
CA THR A 41 7.72 -8.66 0.95
C THR A 41 7.27 -9.69 1.99
N VAL A 42 7.94 -10.82 2.04
CA VAL A 42 7.67 -11.88 3.03
C VAL A 42 8.09 -11.40 4.42
N MET A 43 7.18 -11.50 5.38
CA MET A 43 7.44 -11.18 6.78
C MET A 43 7.64 -12.43 7.61
N GLU A 44 6.85 -13.45 7.34
CA GLU A 44 6.89 -14.73 8.04
C GLU A 44 6.35 -15.83 7.12
N GLY A 45 6.82 -17.05 7.27
CA GLY A 45 6.31 -18.20 6.54
C GLY A 45 6.41 -19.48 7.34
N GLY A 46 5.51 -20.41 7.07
CA GLY A 46 5.48 -21.70 7.77
C GLY A 46 4.23 -22.52 7.45
N PRO A 47 4.03 -23.61 8.21
CA PRO A 47 2.82 -24.43 8.06
C PRO A 47 1.57 -23.64 8.45
N TYR A 48 0.49 -23.91 7.75
CA TYR A 48 -0.80 -23.31 8.08
C TYR A 48 -1.33 -23.86 9.41
N ASP A 49 -1.65 -22.96 10.32
CA ASP A 49 -2.29 -23.27 11.61
C ASP A 49 -3.62 -22.48 11.70
N PRO A 50 -4.77 -23.18 11.76
CA PRO A 50 -6.07 -22.53 11.88
C PRO A 50 -6.23 -21.65 13.12
N ALA A 51 -5.58 -22.01 14.22
CA ALA A 51 -5.65 -21.24 15.47
C ALA A 51 -4.96 -19.87 15.34
N ARG A 52 -3.89 -19.83 14.54
CA ARG A 52 -3.08 -18.61 14.32
C ARG A 52 -3.53 -17.82 13.10
N HIS A 53 -3.90 -18.51 12.02
CA HIS A 53 -4.15 -17.92 10.71
C HIS A 53 -5.64 -17.77 10.39
N GLY A 54 -6.53 -18.23 11.27
CA GLY A 54 -7.98 -18.25 11.07
C GLY A 54 -8.47 -19.55 10.42
N ALA A 55 -9.77 -19.80 10.54
CA ALA A 55 -10.39 -21.06 10.10
C ALA A 55 -10.44 -21.25 8.57
N ARG A 56 -10.27 -20.17 7.79
CA ARG A 56 -10.38 -20.21 6.33
C ARG A 56 -9.01 -20.08 5.67
N LEU A 57 -8.74 -21.01 4.76
CA LEU A 57 -7.52 -20.95 3.93
C LEU A 57 -7.50 -19.67 3.09
N PRO A 58 -6.33 -19.03 2.97
CA PRO A 58 -6.17 -17.85 2.13
C PRO A 58 -6.44 -18.16 0.65
N GLY A 59 -7.12 -17.26 -0.05
CA GLY A 59 -7.40 -17.38 -1.48
C GLY A 59 -6.23 -16.94 -2.37
N PHE A 60 -5.31 -16.19 -1.83
CA PHE A 60 -4.16 -15.65 -2.56
C PHE A 60 -3.01 -16.65 -2.62
N LEU A 61 -2.20 -16.55 -3.70
CA LEU A 61 -1.11 -17.48 -3.96
C LEU A 61 0.22 -16.76 -4.07
N LEU A 62 1.26 -17.29 -3.43
CA LEU A 62 2.64 -16.93 -3.72
C LEU A 62 3.04 -17.67 -5.02
N VAL A 63 3.39 -16.91 -6.05
CA VAL A 63 3.73 -17.44 -7.38
C VAL A 63 5.20 -17.82 -7.43
N ARG A 64 6.09 -16.88 -7.10
CA ARG A 64 7.55 -17.06 -7.13
C ARG A 64 8.28 -15.93 -6.38
N GLU A 65 9.56 -16.10 -6.17
CA GLU A 65 10.41 -14.98 -5.77
C GLU A 65 10.55 -13.95 -6.90
N LYS A 66 10.74 -12.69 -6.54
CA LYS A 66 11.02 -11.61 -7.47
C LYS A 66 12.42 -11.80 -8.08
N THR A 67 12.54 -11.59 -9.36
CA THR A 67 13.79 -11.63 -10.12
C THR A 67 14.30 -10.21 -10.42
N GLU A 68 15.54 -10.08 -10.90
CA GLU A 68 16.09 -8.80 -11.36
C GLU A 68 15.33 -8.25 -12.58
N ALA A 69 14.86 -9.11 -13.47
CA ALA A 69 14.03 -8.70 -14.61
C ALA A 69 12.73 -8.00 -14.17
N ASP A 70 12.19 -8.36 -13.02
CA ASP A 70 11.00 -7.73 -12.47
C ASP A 70 11.26 -6.29 -12.01
N ASP A 71 12.51 -5.93 -11.69
CA ASP A 71 12.87 -4.55 -11.32
C ASP A 71 12.74 -3.61 -12.52
N ALA A 72 13.06 -4.07 -13.71
CA ALA A 72 12.83 -3.28 -14.94
C ALA A 72 11.34 -3.02 -15.16
N VAL A 73 10.49 -4.05 -14.98
CA VAL A 73 9.04 -3.90 -15.07
C VAL A 73 8.49 -2.93 -14.02
N LEU A 74 9.01 -2.98 -12.79
CA LEU A 74 8.59 -2.08 -11.72
C LEU A 74 9.01 -0.63 -12.01
N ALA A 75 10.20 -0.40 -12.56
CA ALA A 75 10.66 0.94 -12.96
C ALA A 75 9.82 1.53 -14.11
N GLU A 76 9.48 0.72 -15.11
CA GLU A 76 8.54 1.13 -16.15
C GLU A 76 7.15 1.46 -15.58
N ASN A 77 6.66 0.63 -14.65
CA ASN A 77 5.37 0.84 -14.00
C ASN A 77 5.34 2.13 -13.18
N GLU A 78 6.46 2.50 -12.55
CA GLU A 78 6.59 3.76 -11.83
C GLU A 78 6.48 4.95 -12.79
N THR A 79 7.18 4.89 -13.92
CA THR A 79 7.10 5.92 -14.97
C THR A 79 5.69 6.08 -15.51
N LEU A 80 5.02 4.96 -15.80
CA LEU A 80 3.62 4.95 -16.27
C LEU A 80 2.67 5.49 -15.20
N ALA A 81 2.87 5.12 -13.93
CA ALA A 81 2.05 5.61 -12.83
C ALA A 81 2.14 7.14 -12.69
N LEU A 82 3.32 7.73 -12.87
CA LEU A 82 3.52 9.19 -12.85
C LEU A 82 2.78 9.88 -14.01
N ALA A 83 2.82 9.29 -15.21
CA ALA A 83 2.05 9.78 -16.35
C ALA A 83 0.54 9.73 -16.09
N MET A 84 0.05 8.61 -15.55
CA MET A 84 -1.36 8.44 -15.16
C MET A 84 -1.77 9.42 -14.06
N ARG A 85 -0.88 9.67 -13.07
CA ARG A 85 -1.10 10.69 -12.03
C ARG A 85 -1.34 12.07 -12.62
N THR A 86 -0.57 12.45 -13.63
CA THR A 86 -0.72 13.75 -14.30
C THR A 86 -2.11 13.89 -14.93
N VAL A 87 -2.59 12.85 -15.59
CA VAL A 87 -3.94 12.82 -16.18
C VAL A 87 -5.01 12.88 -15.07
N PHE A 88 -4.86 12.07 -14.03
CA PHE A 88 -5.78 12.03 -12.90
C PHE A 88 -5.92 13.40 -12.23
N VAL A 89 -4.80 14.03 -11.89
CA VAL A 89 -4.77 15.35 -11.23
C VAL A 89 -5.40 16.41 -12.12
N LYS A 90 -5.12 16.39 -13.43
CA LYS A 90 -5.70 17.37 -14.38
C LYS A 90 -7.23 17.31 -14.40
N VAL A 91 -7.80 16.12 -14.44
CA VAL A 91 -9.25 15.92 -14.46
C VAL A 91 -9.86 16.19 -13.08
N ALA A 92 -9.27 15.64 -12.04
CA ALA A 92 -9.82 15.76 -10.68
C ALA A 92 -9.78 17.19 -10.13
N ARG A 93 -8.81 18.01 -10.53
CA ARG A 93 -8.74 19.44 -10.13
C ARG A 93 -9.87 20.30 -10.71
N ALA A 94 -10.57 19.85 -11.71
CA ALA A 94 -11.79 20.52 -12.17
C ALA A 94 -12.89 20.53 -11.09
N THR A 95 -12.91 19.49 -10.24
CA THR A 95 -13.84 19.36 -9.12
C THR A 95 -13.22 19.80 -7.79
N VAL A 96 -11.90 19.57 -7.63
CA VAL A 96 -11.15 19.86 -6.40
C VAL A 96 -9.85 20.58 -6.73
N PRO A 97 -9.87 21.93 -6.75
CA PRO A 97 -8.72 22.75 -7.14
C PRO A 97 -7.44 22.46 -6.34
N ASP A 98 -7.59 22.28 -5.02
CA ASP A 98 -6.47 22.06 -4.08
C ASP A 98 -6.11 20.59 -3.86
N LEU A 99 -6.54 19.71 -4.78
CA LEU A 99 -6.24 18.28 -4.65
C LEU A 99 -4.75 18.02 -4.64
N ARG A 100 -4.31 17.34 -3.60
CA ARG A 100 -2.98 16.72 -3.51
C ARG A 100 -3.10 15.22 -3.75
N VAL A 101 -2.18 14.69 -4.54
CA VAL A 101 -2.03 13.26 -4.80
C VAL A 101 -0.60 12.89 -4.43
N PRO A 102 -0.34 12.65 -3.13
CA PRO A 102 1.01 12.38 -2.65
C PRO A 102 1.55 11.05 -3.13
N TYR A 103 0.68 10.08 -3.39
CA TYR A 103 1.11 8.73 -3.76
C TYR A 103 0.36 8.20 -4.97
N VAL A 104 1.09 7.55 -5.87
CA VAL A 104 0.56 6.79 -6.98
C VAL A 104 1.44 5.57 -7.24
N ARG A 105 0.84 4.43 -7.51
CA ARG A 105 1.55 3.21 -7.90
C ARG A 105 0.70 2.38 -8.86
N LEU A 106 1.32 1.83 -9.87
CA LEU A 106 0.72 0.84 -10.75
C LEU A 106 1.09 -0.57 -10.25
N SER A 107 0.12 -1.49 -10.20
CA SER A 107 0.37 -2.89 -9.83
C SER A 107 1.37 -3.55 -10.81
N PHE A 108 2.06 -4.58 -10.36
CA PHE A 108 3.05 -5.30 -11.18
C PHE A 108 2.46 -5.78 -12.53
N ALA A 109 1.25 -6.33 -12.51
CA ALA A 109 0.54 -6.78 -13.73
C ALA A 109 -0.11 -5.63 -14.53
N ARG A 110 0.05 -4.37 -14.14
CA ARG A 110 -0.54 -3.18 -14.80
C ARG A 110 -2.08 -3.18 -14.85
N THR A 111 -2.71 -3.94 -13.98
CA THR A 111 -4.18 -4.08 -13.94
C THR A 111 -4.87 -3.05 -13.07
N ARG A 112 -4.15 -2.53 -12.05
CA ARG A 112 -4.70 -1.60 -11.06
C ARG A 112 -3.73 -0.46 -10.74
N LEU A 113 -4.25 0.76 -10.81
CA LEU A 113 -3.59 1.97 -10.33
C LEU A 113 -4.09 2.29 -8.93
N PHE A 114 -3.17 2.43 -7.99
CA PHE A 114 -3.44 2.92 -6.64
C PHE A 114 -3.13 4.40 -6.58
N VAL A 115 -4.10 5.19 -6.15
CA VAL A 115 -3.99 6.64 -6.05
C VAL A 115 -4.42 7.07 -4.65
N SER A 116 -3.65 7.89 -4.00
CA SER A 116 -4.06 8.51 -2.75
C SER A 116 -4.45 9.97 -2.95
N GLY A 117 -5.50 10.39 -2.29
CA GLY A 117 -5.97 11.78 -2.29
C GLY A 117 -6.18 12.29 -0.86
N THR A 118 -5.97 13.58 -0.66
CA THR A 118 -6.08 14.23 0.66
C THR A 118 -7.49 14.71 1.00
N SER A 119 -8.45 14.55 0.09
CA SER A 119 -9.84 14.98 0.28
C SER A 119 -10.83 13.90 -0.19
N HIS A 120 -12.09 14.07 0.15
CA HIS A 120 -13.22 13.16 -0.15
C HIS A 120 -14.11 13.67 -1.29
N PRO A 121 -13.61 13.97 -2.48
CA PRO A 121 -14.45 14.37 -3.59
C PRO A 121 -14.90 13.18 -4.42
N ASP A 122 -15.85 13.41 -5.28
CA ASP A 122 -16.21 12.46 -6.32
C ASP A 122 -15.14 12.44 -7.42
N PHE A 123 -14.39 11.33 -7.48
CA PHE A 123 -13.38 11.09 -8.50
C PHE A 123 -13.90 10.28 -9.70
N ALA A 124 -15.21 10.07 -9.80
CA ALA A 124 -15.80 9.19 -10.82
C ALA A 124 -15.34 9.54 -12.24
N GLN A 125 -15.32 10.83 -12.58
CA GLN A 125 -14.87 11.27 -13.90
C GLN A 125 -13.38 10.99 -14.15
N ALA A 126 -12.53 11.27 -13.17
CA ALA A 126 -11.09 11.04 -13.30
C ALA A 126 -10.77 9.54 -13.40
N VAL A 127 -11.50 8.71 -12.65
CA VAL A 127 -11.41 7.25 -12.70
C VAL A 127 -11.87 6.73 -14.06
N ALA A 128 -13.00 7.25 -14.59
CA ALA A 128 -13.52 6.86 -15.90
C ALA A 128 -12.54 7.20 -17.03
N ASP A 129 -11.95 8.39 -16.99
CA ASP A 129 -10.94 8.84 -17.95
C ASP A 129 -9.69 7.94 -17.96
N LEU A 130 -9.18 7.61 -16.78
CA LEU A 130 -8.02 6.70 -16.68
C LEU A 130 -8.34 5.30 -17.19
N ARG A 131 -9.52 4.78 -16.84
CA ARG A 131 -9.98 3.48 -17.32
C ARG A 131 -10.09 3.44 -18.85
N HIS A 132 -10.66 4.48 -19.42
CA HIS A 132 -10.83 4.60 -20.88
C HIS A 132 -9.48 4.72 -21.60
N ARG A 133 -8.53 5.51 -21.08
CA ARG A 133 -7.25 5.78 -21.74
C ARG A 133 -6.23 4.67 -21.59
N PHE A 134 -6.17 4.05 -20.40
CA PHE A 134 -5.11 3.13 -20.04
C PHE A 134 -5.59 1.70 -19.79
N GLY A 135 -6.89 1.45 -19.77
CA GLY A 135 -7.46 0.12 -19.52
C GLY A 135 -7.25 -0.41 -18.10
N VAL A 136 -6.88 0.46 -17.15
CA VAL A 136 -6.57 0.07 -15.77
C VAL A 136 -7.76 0.31 -14.84
N SER A 137 -7.93 -0.54 -13.83
CA SER A 137 -8.82 -0.22 -12.72
C SER A 137 -8.12 0.76 -11.79
N VAL A 138 -8.87 1.73 -11.25
CA VAL A 138 -8.29 2.73 -10.33
C VAL A 138 -8.86 2.52 -8.95
N ASN A 139 -7.97 2.37 -7.98
CA ASN A 139 -8.31 2.33 -6.57
C ASN A 139 -7.89 3.66 -5.93
N VAL A 140 -8.87 4.50 -5.64
CA VAL A 140 -8.64 5.77 -4.94
C VAL A 140 -8.85 5.52 -3.47
N TRP A 141 -7.85 5.87 -2.69
CA TRP A 141 -7.90 5.71 -1.24
C TRP A 141 -7.65 7.08 -0.57
N GLN A 142 -8.44 7.38 0.43
CA GLN A 142 -8.22 8.59 1.21
C GLN A 142 -7.05 8.37 2.17
N MET A 143 -6.13 9.31 2.13
CA MET A 143 -4.94 9.31 2.96
C MET A 143 -5.07 10.35 4.06
N GLY A 144 -4.89 9.91 5.31
CA GLY A 144 -4.76 10.81 6.44
C GLY A 144 -3.38 11.46 6.51
N PRO A 145 -3.20 12.55 7.27
CA PRO A 145 -1.90 13.22 7.39
C PRO A 145 -0.78 12.29 7.85
N ARG A 146 -1.09 11.33 8.69
CA ARG A 146 -0.13 10.34 9.18
C ARG A 146 0.31 9.38 8.10
N ASP A 147 -0.62 8.90 7.27
CA ASP A 147 -0.32 8.01 6.17
C ASP A 147 0.52 8.73 5.11
N GLU A 148 0.22 10.00 4.84
CA GLU A 148 1.00 10.85 3.96
C GLU A 148 2.45 10.95 4.44
N VAL A 149 2.67 11.26 5.73
CA VAL A 149 4.01 11.32 6.31
C VAL A 149 4.67 9.94 6.33
N SER A 150 3.94 8.86 6.54
CA SER A 150 4.48 7.50 6.50
C SER A 150 5.08 7.15 5.13
N ILE A 151 4.47 7.63 4.05
CA ILE A 151 4.90 7.36 2.67
C ILE A 151 5.93 8.38 2.19
N MET A 152 5.67 9.66 2.41
CA MET A 152 6.52 10.77 1.93
C MET A 152 7.77 10.96 2.78
N GLY A 153 7.76 10.49 4.01
CA GLY A 153 8.79 10.80 5.00
C GLY A 153 8.61 12.20 5.58
N GLY A 154 9.62 12.68 6.30
CA GLY A 154 9.66 14.00 6.89
C GLY A 154 10.41 14.02 8.21
N LEU A 155 10.58 15.21 8.77
CA LEU A 155 11.17 15.42 10.09
C LEU A 155 10.07 15.76 11.10
N GLY A 156 10.12 15.12 12.25
CA GLY A 156 9.26 15.46 13.36
C GLY A 156 9.74 16.74 14.09
N PRO A 157 8.94 17.29 15.00
CA PRO A 157 9.33 18.43 15.83
C PRO A 157 10.55 18.13 16.73
N CYS A 158 10.91 16.88 16.92
CA CYS A 158 12.15 16.45 17.59
C CYS A 158 13.40 16.50 16.70
N GLY A 159 13.28 16.95 15.43
CA GLY A 159 14.38 17.00 14.45
C GLY A 159 14.81 15.64 13.90
N ARG A 160 14.11 14.55 14.23
CA ARG A 160 14.39 13.20 13.72
C ARG A 160 13.40 12.82 12.62
N PRO A 161 13.73 11.84 11.75
CA PRO A 161 12.75 11.26 10.82
C PRO A 161 11.50 10.80 11.56
N CYS A 162 10.34 11.06 10.97
CA CYS A 162 9.05 10.73 11.57
C CYS A 162 8.96 9.24 11.88
N CYS A 163 8.49 8.90 13.08
CA CYS A 163 8.37 7.52 13.57
C CYS A 163 7.50 6.66 12.64
N CYS A 164 6.42 7.23 12.10
CA CYS A 164 5.52 6.56 11.16
C CYS A 164 6.20 6.25 9.80
N ALA A 165 7.23 7.00 9.41
CA ALA A 165 8.00 6.71 8.21
C ALA A 165 9.17 5.73 8.44
N THR A 166 9.49 5.43 9.70
CA THR A 166 10.62 4.58 10.07
C THR A 166 10.17 3.29 10.78
N TRP A 167 10.34 3.21 12.08
CA TRP A 167 10.08 1.98 12.84
C TRP A 167 8.58 1.68 13.04
N GLN A 168 7.70 2.69 13.10
CA GLN A 168 6.25 2.49 13.19
C GLN A 168 5.58 2.17 11.85
N ALA A 169 6.25 2.36 10.72
CA ALA A 169 5.73 1.97 9.41
C ALA A 169 5.42 0.46 9.31
N ARG A 170 6.14 -0.35 10.08
CA ARG A 170 5.98 -1.81 10.10
C ARG A 170 4.86 -2.30 11.00
N TYR A 171 4.34 -1.43 11.87
CA TYR A 171 3.28 -1.76 12.83
C TYR A 171 2.08 -0.87 12.55
N PRO A 172 1.13 -1.31 11.70
CA PRO A 172 -0.14 -0.62 11.52
C PRO A 172 -1.03 -0.77 12.77
N ALA A 173 -0.45 -0.86 13.95
CA ALA A 173 -1.21 -0.78 15.18
C ALA A 173 -1.86 0.59 15.17
N HIS A 174 -3.13 0.63 14.84
CA HIS A 174 -3.99 1.75 15.14
C HIS A 174 -3.86 2.00 16.64
N LEU A 175 -3.06 2.98 16.99
CA LEU A 175 -2.98 3.46 18.34
C LEU A 175 -4.33 4.15 18.57
N THR A 176 -5.29 3.37 19.06
CA THR A 176 -6.61 3.90 19.40
C THR A 176 -6.46 4.88 20.55
N ALA A 177 -7.28 5.93 20.57
CA ALA A 177 -7.33 6.90 21.66
C ALA A 177 -7.43 6.24 23.07
N GLU A 178 -7.96 5.01 23.13
CA GLU A 178 -8.04 4.20 24.35
C GLU A 178 -6.68 3.80 24.93
N ARG A 179 -5.66 3.60 24.11
CA ARG A 179 -4.30 3.27 24.57
C ARG A 179 -3.59 4.48 25.20
N PHE A 180 -4.10 5.68 24.98
CA PHE A 180 -3.56 6.93 25.49
C PHE A 180 -4.40 7.56 26.60
N LYS A 181 -5.35 6.83 27.17
CA LYS A 181 -6.10 7.26 28.36
C LYS A 181 -5.12 7.63 29.46
N GLY A 182 -5.05 8.91 29.78
CA GLY A 182 -4.15 9.44 30.79
C GLY A 182 -2.89 10.14 30.26
N GLN A 183 -2.67 10.22 28.97
CA GLN A 183 -1.59 11.01 28.36
C GLN A 183 -2.10 12.38 27.90
N THR A 184 -1.21 13.37 27.94
CA THR A 184 -1.55 14.76 27.60
C THR A 184 -2.03 14.92 26.14
N PRO A 185 -2.96 15.87 25.87
CA PRO A 185 -3.55 16.10 24.54
C PRO A 185 -2.57 16.33 23.38
N ALA A 186 -1.33 16.73 23.68
CA ALA A 186 -0.29 16.92 22.67
C ALA A 186 0.01 15.64 21.84
N PHE A 187 -0.17 14.46 22.42
CA PHE A 187 -0.03 13.19 21.71
C PHE A 187 -1.25 12.85 20.84
N LEU A 188 -2.42 13.38 21.19
CA LEU A 188 -3.66 13.15 20.47
C LEU A 188 -3.80 14.06 19.21
N ASN A 189 -3.12 15.19 19.22
CA ASN A 189 -3.16 16.16 18.11
C ASN A 189 -2.19 15.81 16.96
N GLY A 190 -1.47 14.70 17.06
CA GLY A 190 -0.74 14.11 15.95
C GLY A 190 0.17 15.04 15.16
N ALA A 191 0.86 15.96 15.82
CA ALA A 191 1.81 16.87 15.16
C ALA A 191 2.99 16.11 14.51
N CYS A 192 3.12 14.84 14.83
CA CYS A 192 4.17 13.95 14.32
C CYS A 192 3.65 12.50 14.14
N GLY A 193 2.37 12.32 14.05
CA GLY A 193 1.71 11.02 14.05
C GLY A 193 1.11 10.67 15.39
#